data_72c85e55a73963ce2b7fe0b39739414c
#
_entry.id   72c85e55a73963ce2b7fe0b39739414c
#
_cell.length_a   1.000
_cell.length_b   1.000
_cell.length_c   1.000
_cell.angle_alpha   90.00
_cell.angle_beta   90.00
_cell.angle_gamma   90.00
#
_symmetry.space_group_name_H-M   'P 1'
#
loop_
_entity.id
_entity.type
_entity.pdbx_description
1 polymer ?
#
loop_
_entity_poly.entity_id
_entity_poly.type
_entity_poly.pdbx_seq_one_letter_code
_entity_poly.pdbx_strand_id
1 'polypeptide(L)'
;MRLLICNGSPRGKGSNTALLLKHFTDGFSACGGNSVEVAYLMRTKEHAAIAEKARGAQAVIIAFPLYADSMPGIVKEFIEALGDSQPKSRTKKQKEFPPLGFIVQSGFPEAVHSRTVERYLEKLARRLNARYIGTVIKGGVEGIQSRPAYLNRRLFMAFRSLGRHFGVTKEFHPITMKKLAGMEKFSAISRFFFRLLAPTGLFDSGWDKILKQNGAYERRFDRPYQP
;
A
#
# COMPACT_ATOMS: atom_id res chain seq x y z
N MET A 1 -19.67 -10.12 -4.29
CA MET A 1 -19.18 -9.43 -3.07
C MET A 1 -18.91 -7.97 -3.37
N ARG A 2 -19.33 -7.04 -2.48
CA ARG A 2 -19.07 -5.59 -2.61
C ARG A 2 -17.83 -5.23 -1.80
N LEU A 3 -16.75 -4.88 -2.48
CA LEU A 3 -15.46 -4.49 -1.89
C LEU A 3 -15.26 -2.98 -2.02
N LEU A 4 -14.93 -2.30 -0.92
CA LEU A 4 -14.43 -0.95 -0.94
C LEU A 4 -12.90 -0.96 -0.76
N ILE A 5 -12.19 -0.30 -1.67
CA ILE A 5 -10.75 -0.09 -1.56
C ILE A 5 -10.50 1.41 -1.36
N CYS A 6 -9.83 1.76 -0.26
CA CYS A 6 -9.42 3.12 0.04
C CYS A 6 -7.96 3.31 -0.36
N ASN A 7 -7.71 4.09 -1.42
CA ASN A 7 -6.35 4.45 -1.83
C ASN A 7 -5.86 5.65 -1.02
N GLY A 8 -4.96 5.39 -0.08
CA GLY A 8 -4.35 6.37 0.81
C GLY A 8 -3.05 6.99 0.31
N SER A 9 -2.76 6.89 -0.98
CA SER A 9 -1.61 7.60 -1.55
C SER A 9 -1.93 9.06 -1.80
N PRO A 10 -1.09 10.01 -1.32
CA PRO A 10 -1.24 11.43 -1.64
C PRO A 10 -1.18 11.76 -3.14
N ARG A 11 -0.54 10.90 -3.95
CA ARG A 11 -0.48 11.04 -5.42
C ARG A 11 -1.78 10.58 -6.12
N GLY A 12 -2.76 10.06 -5.40
CA GLY A 12 -4.06 9.63 -5.93
C GLY A 12 -3.94 8.62 -7.08
N LYS A 13 -4.59 8.90 -8.20
CA LYS A 13 -4.63 8.02 -9.39
C LYS A 13 -3.25 7.78 -10.03
N GLY A 14 -2.32 8.75 -9.96
CA GLY A 14 -0.97 8.66 -10.51
C GLY A 14 0.03 7.92 -9.61
N SER A 15 -0.42 7.24 -8.56
CA SER A 15 0.45 6.59 -7.58
C SER A 15 0.82 5.15 -7.95
N ASN A 16 1.97 4.67 -7.43
CA ASN A 16 2.31 3.26 -7.48
C ASN A 16 1.25 2.39 -6.78
N THR A 17 0.63 2.91 -5.71
CA THR A 17 -0.50 2.25 -5.04
C THR A 17 -1.65 2.04 -6.01
N ALA A 18 -2.06 3.07 -6.78
CA ALA A 18 -3.14 2.94 -7.76
C ALA A 18 -2.81 1.91 -8.85
N LEU A 19 -1.56 1.87 -9.33
CA LEU A 19 -1.11 0.91 -10.31
C LEU A 19 -1.21 -0.54 -9.79
N LEU A 20 -0.77 -0.80 -8.56
CA LEU A 20 -0.88 -2.12 -7.92
C LEU A 20 -2.35 -2.50 -7.70
N LEU A 21 -3.17 -1.56 -7.23
CA LEU A 21 -4.61 -1.76 -7.02
C LEU A 21 -5.34 -2.08 -8.32
N LYS A 22 -4.97 -1.47 -9.44
CA LYS A 22 -5.53 -1.80 -10.75
C LYS A 22 -5.42 -3.31 -11.04
N HIS A 23 -4.23 -3.88 -10.85
CA HIS A 23 -4.02 -5.31 -11.10
C HIS A 23 -4.76 -6.19 -10.09
N PHE A 24 -4.86 -5.76 -8.84
CA PHE A 24 -5.67 -6.45 -7.83
C PHE A 24 -7.15 -6.44 -8.22
N THR A 25 -7.70 -5.27 -8.58
CA THR A 25 -9.12 -5.14 -8.96
C THR A 25 -9.44 -5.89 -10.26
N ASP A 26 -8.53 -5.90 -11.24
CA ASP A 26 -8.68 -6.71 -12.46
C ASP A 26 -8.83 -8.21 -12.13
N GLY A 27 -8.07 -8.71 -11.14
CA GLY A 27 -8.19 -10.09 -10.67
C GLY A 27 -9.47 -10.34 -9.89
N PHE A 28 -9.82 -9.44 -8.99
CA PHE A 28 -11.03 -9.52 -8.16
C PHE A 28 -12.33 -9.51 -8.99
N SER A 29 -12.42 -8.61 -9.94
CA SER A 29 -13.60 -8.46 -10.81
C SER A 29 -13.73 -9.57 -11.85
N ALA A 30 -12.66 -10.34 -12.11
CA ALA A 30 -12.73 -11.53 -12.97
C ALA A 30 -13.52 -12.68 -12.34
N CYS A 31 -13.86 -12.60 -11.03
CA CYS A 31 -14.74 -13.55 -10.35
C CYS A 31 -16.17 -13.01 -10.41
N GLY A 32 -17.09 -13.78 -11.00
CA GLY A 32 -18.49 -13.37 -11.17
C GLY A 32 -19.18 -12.96 -9.85
N GLY A 33 -20.09 -11.96 -9.93
CA GLY A 33 -20.85 -11.48 -8.78
C GLY A 33 -20.07 -10.55 -7.82
N ASN A 34 -18.83 -10.17 -8.17
CA ASN A 34 -18.03 -9.23 -7.41
C ASN A 34 -18.11 -7.82 -7.98
N SER A 35 -18.20 -6.82 -7.10
CA SER A 35 -18.09 -5.40 -7.44
C SER A 35 -17.10 -4.71 -6.53
N VAL A 36 -16.32 -3.79 -7.07
CA VAL A 36 -15.31 -3.04 -6.35
C VAL A 36 -15.46 -1.55 -6.61
N GLU A 37 -15.41 -0.76 -5.54
CA GLU A 37 -15.30 0.69 -5.60
C GLU A 37 -13.92 1.09 -5.06
N VAL A 38 -13.25 2.03 -5.74
CA VAL A 38 -11.96 2.59 -5.28
C VAL A 38 -12.18 4.05 -4.90
N ALA A 39 -12.08 4.35 -3.61
CA ALA A 39 -12.11 5.71 -3.06
C ALA A 39 -10.69 6.25 -2.86
N TYR A 40 -10.49 7.55 -3.08
CA TYR A 40 -9.17 8.19 -2.97
C TYR A 40 -9.12 9.12 -1.75
N LEU A 41 -8.35 8.75 -0.73
CA LEU A 41 -8.26 9.48 0.54
C LEU A 41 -7.56 10.85 0.44
N MET A 42 -6.91 11.14 -0.67
CA MET A 42 -6.38 12.50 -0.91
C MET A 42 -7.47 13.59 -0.92
N ARG A 43 -8.73 13.20 -1.08
CA ARG A 43 -9.90 14.09 -1.00
C ARG A 43 -10.43 14.09 0.44
N THR A 44 -9.75 14.78 1.34
CA THR A 44 -10.05 14.72 2.78
C THR A 44 -11.47 15.15 3.12
N LYS A 45 -12.06 16.08 2.38
CA LYS A 45 -13.47 16.48 2.52
C LYS A 45 -14.48 15.33 2.30
N GLU A 46 -14.07 14.27 1.62
CA GLU A 46 -14.92 13.10 1.35
C GLU A 46 -14.76 12.00 2.43
N HIS A 47 -13.87 12.16 3.42
CA HIS A 47 -13.55 11.11 4.41
C HIS A 47 -14.80 10.62 5.16
N ALA A 48 -15.69 11.52 5.59
CA ALA A 48 -16.93 11.13 6.27
C ALA A 48 -17.83 10.26 5.37
N ALA A 49 -18.02 10.66 4.11
CA ALA A 49 -18.84 9.91 3.15
C ALA A 49 -18.19 8.55 2.81
N ILE A 50 -16.85 8.50 2.68
CA ILE A 50 -16.11 7.25 2.45
C ILE A 50 -16.22 6.34 3.68
N ALA A 51 -16.19 6.89 4.90
CA ALA A 51 -16.37 6.12 6.14
C ALA A 51 -17.75 5.46 6.22
N GLU A 52 -18.81 6.16 5.82
CA GLU A 52 -20.15 5.57 5.72
C GLU A 52 -20.22 4.45 4.67
N LYS A 53 -19.63 4.66 3.49
CA LYS A 53 -19.51 3.60 2.47
C LYS A 53 -18.75 2.38 3.00
N ALA A 54 -17.68 2.61 3.77
CA ALA A 54 -16.90 1.54 4.37
C ALA A 54 -17.74 0.66 5.29
N ARG A 55 -18.63 1.25 6.10
CA ARG A 55 -19.56 0.50 6.97
C ARG A 55 -20.59 -0.32 6.20
N GLY A 56 -20.98 0.13 5.01
CA GLY A 56 -21.92 -0.56 4.13
C GLY A 56 -21.28 -1.62 3.21
N ALA A 57 -19.96 -1.69 3.16
CA ALA A 57 -19.24 -2.66 2.34
C ALA A 57 -19.27 -4.07 2.96
N GLN A 58 -18.99 -5.11 2.16
CA GLN A 58 -18.82 -6.48 2.66
C GLN A 58 -17.38 -6.79 3.08
N ALA A 59 -16.43 -5.99 2.60
CA ALA A 59 -15.05 -5.93 3.08
C ALA A 59 -14.45 -4.58 2.70
N VAL A 60 -13.41 -4.16 3.43
CA VAL A 60 -12.67 -2.92 3.19
C VAL A 60 -11.19 -3.25 3.08
N ILE A 61 -10.51 -2.67 2.09
CA ILE A 61 -9.05 -2.69 1.98
C ILE A 61 -8.54 -1.26 2.00
N ILE A 62 -7.61 -0.94 2.90
CA ILE A 62 -6.91 0.35 2.91
C ILE A 62 -5.50 0.13 2.35
N ALA A 63 -5.17 0.81 1.25
CA ALA A 63 -3.90 0.66 0.56
C ALA A 63 -3.14 1.98 0.54
N PHE A 64 -1.86 1.98 0.94
CA PHE A 64 -1.08 3.21 1.04
C PHE A 64 0.43 2.97 0.91
N PRO A 65 1.21 4.01 0.54
CA PRO A 65 2.66 3.98 0.62
C PRO A 65 3.13 4.14 2.06
N LEU A 66 4.21 3.46 2.43
CA LEU A 66 4.91 3.65 3.69
C LEU A 66 5.70 4.97 3.65
N TYR A 67 5.43 5.88 4.56
CA TYR A 67 6.16 7.14 4.74
C TYR A 67 6.70 7.23 6.16
N ALA A 68 8.03 7.39 6.28
CA ALA A 68 8.71 7.43 7.58
C ALA A 68 8.25 6.29 8.53
N ASP A 69 8.28 5.06 8.00
CA ASP A 69 7.89 3.81 8.70
C ASP A 69 6.42 3.77 9.18
N SER A 70 5.57 4.64 8.66
CA SER A 70 4.16 4.73 9.01
C SER A 70 3.27 5.00 7.79
N MET A 71 1.98 5.21 8.05
CA MET A 71 1.01 5.62 7.05
C MET A 71 1.07 7.13 6.78
N PRO A 72 0.67 7.61 5.59
CA PRO A 72 0.48 9.02 5.31
C PRO A 72 -0.58 9.67 6.24
N GLY A 73 -0.43 10.97 6.53
CA GLY A 73 -1.36 11.72 7.39
C GLY A 73 -2.81 11.63 6.95
N ILE A 74 -3.07 11.64 5.63
CA ILE A 74 -4.43 11.49 5.07
C ILE A 74 -5.08 10.13 5.41
N VAL A 75 -4.27 9.07 5.56
CA VAL A 75 -4.78 7.76 5.99
C VAL A 75 -5.11 7.79 7.48
N LYS A 76 -4.26 8.44 8.30
CA LYS A 76 -4.53 8.62 9.72
C LYS A 76 -5.82 9.41 9.94
N GLU A 77 -6.01 10.55 9.25
CA GLU A 77 -7.22 11.36 9.29
C GLU A 77 -8.47 10.54 8.91
N PHE A 78 -8.39 9.72 7.87
CA PHE A 78 -9.48 8.82 7.49
C PHE A 78 -9.79 7.78 8.58
N ILE A 79 -8.77 7.22 9.22
CA ILE A 79 -8.95 6.27 10.34
C ILE A 79 -9.66 6.95 11.52
N GLU A 80 -9.36 8.20 11.81
CA GLU A 80 -10.06 9.00 12.82
C GLU A 80 -11.53 9.18 12.45
N ALA A 81 -11.83 9.54 11.19
CA ALA A 81 -13.20 9.61 10.69
C ALA A 81 -13.96 8.26 10.77
N LEU A 82 -13.28 7.13 10.58
CA LEU A 82 -13.85 5.80 10.83
C LEU A 82 -14.23 5.61 12.32
N GLY A 83 -13.41 6.14 13.23
CA GLY A 83 -13.67 6.08 14.68
C GLY A 83 -14.82 6.98 15.12
N ASP A 84 -14.86 8.22 14.64
CA ASP A 84 -15.86 9.22 15.03
C ASP A 84 -17.27 8.88 14.57
N SER A 85 -17.41 8.20 13.44
CA SER A 85 -18.68 7.71 12.95
C SER A 85 -19.22 6.48 13.70
N GLN A 86 -18.55 6.03 14.80
CA GLN A 86 -19.09 5.01 15.70
C GLN A 86 -20.11 5.61 16.66
N PRO A 87 -21.25 4.94 16.92
CA PRO A 87 -22.19 5.42 17.93
C PRO A 87 -21.51 5.51 19.30
N LYS A 88 -21.45 6.71 19.88
CA LYS A 88 -20.84 6.96 21.20
C LYS A 88 -21.62 6.33 22.38
N SER A 89 -22.75 5.68 22.12
CA SER A 89 -23.58 5.05 23.14
C SER A 89 -23.01 3.69 23.56
N ARG A 90 -22.61 3.57 24.83
CA ARG A 90 -22.17 2.31 25.47
C ARG A 90 -23.27 1.23 25.57
N THR A 91 -24.52 1.57 25.29
CA THR A 91 -25.70 0.70 25.50
C THR A 91 -26.17 -0.02 24.25
N LYS A 92 -25.75 0.36 23.04
CA LYS A 92 -26.04 -0.39 21.81
C LYS A 92 -24.87 -1.29 21.48
N LYS A 93 -25.13 -2.61 21.28
CA LYS A 93 -24.15 -3.54 20.71
C LYS A 93 -23.48 -2.86 19.52
N GLN A 94 -22.19 -2.59 19.64
CA GLN A 94 -21.40 -2.00 18.56
C GLN A 94 -21.51 -2.92 17.35
N LYS A 95 -22.09 -2.43 16.25
CA LYS A 95 -22.17 -3.19 15.00
C LYS A 95 -20.76 -3.51 14.54
N GLU A 96 -20.49 -4.77 14.22
CA GLU A 96 -19.20 -5.19 13.66
C GLU A 96 -18.85 -4.35 12.43
N PHE A 97 -17.62 -3.85 12.40
CA PHE A 97 -17.09 -3.23 11.19
C PHE A 97 -16.80 -4.34 10.16
N PRO A 98 -16.97 -4.08 8.86
CA PRO A 98 -16.64 -5.06 7.82
C PRO A 98 -15.23 -5.59 7.97
N PRO A 99 -14.96 -6.83 7.52
CA PRO A 99 -13.59 -7.37 7.47
C PRO A 99 -12.63 -6.37 6.83
N LEU A 100 -11.48 -6.15 7.50
CA LEU A 100 -10.54 -5.08 7.17
C LEU A 100 -9.17 -5.66 6.82
N GLY A 101 -8.71 -5.37 5.61
CA GLY A 101 -7.39 -5.72 5.11
C GLY A 101 -6.58 -4.51 4.70
N PHE A 102 -5.27 -4.71 4.51
CA PHE A 102 -4.36 -3.63 4.16
C PHE A 102 -3.40 -4.04 3.06
N ILE A 103 -2.97 -3.05 2.27
CA ILE A 103 -1.89 -3.20 1.29
C ILE A 103 -0.91 -2.06 1.53
N VAL A 104 0.30 -2.39 1.99
CA VAL A 104 1.37 -1.43 2.27
C VAL A 104 2.49 -1.62 1.25
N GLN A 105 2.87 -0.54 0.59
CA GLN A 105 3.97 -0.57 -0.36
C GLN A 105 5.04 0.46 0.00
N SER A 106 6.30 0.18 -0.35
CA SER A 106 7.44 1.06 -0.08
C SER A 106 8.48 1.04 -1.19
N GLY A 107 9.33 2.08 -1.22
CA GLY A 107 10.53 2.12 -2.06
C GLY A 107 11.60 1.14 -1.57
N PHE A 108 11.70 0.93 -0.26
CA PHE A 108 12.66 -0.01 0.33
C PHE A 108 12.30 -1.45 -0.01
N PRO A 109 13.24 -2.28 -0.47
CA PRO A 109 12.96 -3.65 -0.86
C PRO A 109 12.71 -4.60 0.33
N GLU A 110 13.18 -4.25 1.54
CA GLU A 110 13.08 -5.07 2.75
C GLU A 110 11.71 -4.94 3.42
N ALA A 111 11.10 -6.07 3.75
CA ALA A 111 9.78 -6.09 4.38
C ALA A 111 9.79 -5.57 5.83
N VAL A 112 10.93 -5.63 6.51
CA VAL A 112 11.08 -5.21 7.92
C VAL A 112 10.59 -3.79 8.17
N HIS A 113 10.77 -2.86 7.21
CA HIS A 113 10.31 -1.48 7.34
C HIS A 113 8.79 -1.36 7.49
N SER A 114 8.04 -2.34 6.96
CA SER A 114 6.58 -2.35 7.06
C SER A 114 6.04 -3.16 8.24
N ARG A 115 6.89 -3.88 9.00
CA ARG A 115 6.42 -4.77 10.09
C ARG A 115 5.84 -4.01 11.28
N THR A 116 6.35 -2.82 11.56
CA THR A 116 5.82 -2.00 12.65
C THR A 116 4.41 -1.49 12.33
N VAL A 117 4.21 -0.98 11.12
CA VAL A 117 2.87 -0.53 10.69
C VAL A 117 1.92 -1.70 10.57
N GLU A 118 2.35 -2.89 10.12
CA GLU A 118 1.52 -4.10 10.07
C GLU A 118 0.94 -4.45 11.45
N ARG A 119 1.78 -4.47 12.50
CA ARG A 119 1.32 -4.71 13.88
C ARG A 119 0.35 -3.63 14.38
N TYR A 120 0.57 -2.38 13.98
CA TYR A 120 -0.36 -1.29 14.27
C TYR A 120 -1.71 -1.51 13.59
N LEU A 121 -1.72 -1.90 12.31
CA LEU A 121 -2.94 -2.12 11.52
C LEU A 121 -3.78 -3.30 12.05
N GLU A 122 -3.13 -4.35 12.53
CA GLU A 122 -3.83 -5.44 13.21
C GLU A 122 -4.54 -4.95 14.49
N LYS A 123 -3.84 -4.15 15.33
CA LYS A 123 -4.44 -3.55 16.52
C LYS A 123 -5.58 -2.59 16.17
N LEU A 124 -5.42 -1.83 15.07
CA LEU A 124 -6.45 -0.93 14.58
C LEU A 124 -7.71 -1.70 14.18
N ALA A 125 -7.60 -2.79 13.43
CA ALA A 125 -8.74 -3.62 13.06
C ALA A 125 -9.50 -4.10 14.29
N ARG A 126 -8.79 -4.57 15.32
CA ARG A 126 -9.41 -4.97 16.61
C ARG A 126 -10.12 -3.81 17.29
N ARG A 127 -9.54 -2.60 17.31
CA ARG A 127 -10.17 -1.39 17.90
C ARG A 127 -11.45 -0.96 17.18
N LEU A 128 -11.49 -1.17 15.87
CA LEU A 128 -12.68 -0.90 15.05
C LEU A 128 -13.71 -2.02 15.13
N ASN A 129 -13.49 -3.07 15.96
CA ASN A 129 -14.32 -4.28 16.01
C ASN A 129 -14.47 -4.92 14.62
N ALA A 130 -13.37 -4.97 13.86
CA ALA A 130 -13.29 -5.56 12.53
C ALA A 130 -12.49 -6.86 12.55
N ARG A 131 -12.91 -7.85 11.77
CA ARG A 131 -12.07 -9.02 11.48
C ARG A 131 -10.88 -8.59 10.64
N TYR A 132 -9.66 -8.76 11.14
CA TYR A 132 -8.44 -8.50 10.41
C TYR A 132 -8.18 -9.58 9.35
N ILE A 133 -8.05 -9.19 8.07
CA ILE A 133 -7.83 -10.11 6.95
C ILE A 133 -6.35 -10.25 6.60
N GLY A 134 -5.50 -9.41 7.18
CA GLY A 134 -4.07 -9.38 6.92
C GLY A 134 -3.58 -8.08 6.28
N THR A 135 -2.26 -7.96 6.20
CA THR A 135 -1.56 -6.86 5.54
C THR A 135 -0.63 -7.41 4.45
N VAL A 136 -0.94 -7.07 3.20
CA VAL A 136 -0.06 -7.36 2.07
C VAL A 136 1.06 -6.33 2.04
N ILE A 137 2.30 -6.77 2.20
CA ILE A 137 3.49 -5.91 2.15
C ILE A 137 4.16 -6.08 0.79
N LYS A 138 4.54 -4.96 0.16
CA LYS A 138 5.34 -4.96 -1.06
C LYS A 138 6.38 -3.85 -1.05
N GLY A 139 7.63 -4.24 -0.85
CA GLY A 139 8.79 -3.36 -0.98
C GLY A 139 9.33 -3.26 -2.42
N GLY A 140 10.22 -2.28 -2.67
CA GLY A 140 10.92 -2.10 -3.94
C GLY A 140 10.03 -1.65 -5.10
N VAL A 141 8.98 -0.87 -4.81
CA VAL A 141 8.06 -0.37 -5.84
C VAL A 141 8.42 1.00 -6.39
N GLU A 142 9.50 1.61 -5.92
CA GLU A 142 9.95 2.86 -6.51
C GLU A 142 10.34 2.64 -7.98
N GLY A 143 9.94 3.58 -8.84
CA GLY A 143 10.22 3.50 -10.27
C GLY A 143 9.42 2.44 -11.05
N ILE A 144 8.44 1.72 -10.49
CA ILE A 144 7.66 0.72 -11.23
C ILE A 144 6.94 1.30 -12.45
N GLN A 145 6.59 2.60 -12.43
CA GLN A 145 5.97 3.30 -13.55
C GLN A 145 6.96 3.62 -14.67
N SER A 146 8.23 3.79 -14.34
CA SER A 146 9.29 4.14 -15.29
C SER A 146 9.99 2.89 -15.88
N ARG A 147 9.76 1.73 -15.29
CA ARG A 147 10.36 0.46 -15.75
C ARG A 147 9.62 -0.08 -16.97
N PRO A 148 10.31 -0.74 -17.90
CA PRO A 148 9.67 -1.51 -18.97
C PRO A 148 8.64 -2.51 -18.40
N ALA A 149 7.50 -2.64 -19.08
CA ALA A 149 6.36 -3.43 -18.59
C ALA A 149 6.72 -4.90 -18.29
N TYR A 150 7.64 -5.49 -19.07
CA TYR A 150 8.08 -6.89 -18.88
C TYR A 150 8.77 -7.13 -17.53
N LEU A 151 9.47 -6.13 -16.98
CA LEU A 151 10.12 -6.23 -15.66
C LEU A 151 9.09 -6.24 -14.51
N ASN A 152 7.93 -5.63 -14.72
CA ASN A 152 6.87 -5.59 -13.74
C ASN A 152 5.89 -6.77 -13.86
N ARG A 153 5.98 -7.58 -14.93
CA ARG A 153 5.01 -8.63 -15.25
C ARG A 153 4.75 -9.57 -14.07
N ARG A 154 5.80 -10.05 -13.41
CA ARG A 154 5.67 -10.98 -12.26
C ARG A 154 4.95 -10.31 -11.09
N LEU A 155 5.24 -9.04 -10.82
CA LEU A 155 4.61 -8.25 -9.77
C LEU A 155 3.11 -8.07 -10.05
N PHE A 156 2.77 -7.65 -11.26
CA PHE A 156 1.38 -7.40 -11.67
C PHE A 156 0.55 -8.68 -11.69
N MET A 157 1.14 -9.79 -12.16
CA MET A 157 0.50 -11.10 -12.11
C MET A 157 0.25 -11.56 -10.66
N ALA A 158 1.17 -11.31 -9.72
CA ALA A 158 0.98 -11.65 -8.32
C ALA A 158 -0.18 -10.85 -7.70
N PHE A 159 -0.29 -9.54 -7.98
CA PHE A 159 -1.43 -8.73 -7.53
C PHE A 159 -2.75 -9.16 -8.16
N ARG A 160 -2.76 -9.51 -9.44
CA ARG A 160 -3.94 -10.05 -10.12
C ARG A 160 -4.38 -11.38 -9.52
N SER A 161 -3.43 -12.29 -9.27
CA SER A 161 -3.69 -13.58 -8.61
C SER A 161 -4.23 -13.38 -7.19
N LEU A 162 -3.65 -12.43 -6.43
CA LEU A 162 -4.11 -12.09 -5.08
C LEU A 162 -5.56 -11.59 -5.10
N GLY A 163 -5.90 -10.70 -6.05
CA GLY A 163 -7.26 -10.19 -6.22
C GLY A 163 -8.24 -11.29 -6.59
N ARG A 164 -7.84 -12.20 -7.50
CA ARG A 164 -8.67 -13.34 -7.90
C ARG A 164 -8.96 -14.28 -6.71
N HIS A 165 -7.93 -14.61 -5.93
CA HIS A 165 -8.09 -15.45 -4.75
C HIS A 165 -9.03 -14.77 -3.74
N PHE A 166 -8.81 -13.47 -3.48
CA PHE A 166 -9.67 -12.68 -2.58
C PHE A 166 -11.12 -12.63 -3.06
N GLY A 167 -11.35 -12.54 -4.36
CA GLY A 167 -12.69 -12.54 -4.96
C GLY A 167 -13.48 -13.83 -4.73
N VAL A 168 -12.78 -14.96 -4.54
CA VAL A 168 -13.39 -16.27 -4.25
C VAL A 168 -13.50 -16.52 -2.76
N THR A 169 -12.42 -16.32 -2.01
CA THR A 169 -12.29 -16.76 -0.61
C THR A 169 -12.57 -15.70 0.42
N LYS A 170 -12.54 -14.40 0.04
CA LYS A 170 -12.59 -13.22 0.91
C LYS A 170 -11.38 -13.11 1.86
N GLU A 171 -10.29 -13.80 1.52
CA GLU A 171 -9.03 -13.87 2.26
C GLU A 171 -7.87 -13.56 1.35
N PHE A 172 -6.80 -12.96 1.86
CA PHE A 172 -5.54 -12.89 1.14
C PHE A 172 -4.84 -14.26 1.14
N HIS A 173 -4.28 -14.65 -0.02
CA HIS A 173 -3.58 -15.91 -0.16
C HIS A 173 -2.21 -15.86 0.55
N PRO A 174 -1.96 -16.66 1.61
CA PRO A 174 -0.76 -16.52 2.45
C PRO A 174 0.55 -16.68 1.69
N ILE A 175 0.61 -17.63 0.75
CA ILE A 175 1.81 -17.88 -0.06
C ILE A 175 2.09 -16.66 -0.97
N THR A 176 1.04 -16.06 -1.54
CA THR A 176 1.20 -14.85 -2.38
C THR A 176 1.62 -13.66 -1.55
N MET A 177 1.07 -13.47 -0.34
CA MET A 177 1.51 -12.44 0.59
C MET A 177 3.00 -12.58 0.91
N LYS A 178 3.46 -13.79 1.26
CA LYS A 178 4.88 -14.08 1.53
C LYS A 178 5.77 -13.79 0.33
N LYS A 179 5.35 -14.18 -0.88
CA LYS A 179 6.07 -13.85 -2.13
C LYS A 179 6.15 -12.35 -2.38
N LEU A 180 5.09 -11.61 -2.14
CA LEU A 180 5.04 -10.16 -2.32
C LEU A 180 5.91 -9.43 -1.31
N ALA A 181 5.93 -9.84 -0.06
CA ALA A 181 6.80 -9.29 0.98
C ALA A 181 8.28 -9.43 0.60
N GLY A 182 8.64 -10.53 -0.05
CA GLY A 182 10.01 -10.76 -0.49
C GLY A 182 10.96 -11.02 0.69
N MET A 183 12.14 -10.41 0.63
CA MET A 183 13.15 -10.55 1.69
C MET A 183 12.78 -9.73 2.92
N GLU A 184 13.01 -10.29 4.10
CA GLU A 184 12.78 -9.57 5.36
C GLU A 184 13.85 -8.51 5.59
N LYS A 185 15.14 -8.87 5.40
CA LYS A 185 16.31 -8.00 5.49
C LYS A 185 17.36 -8.44 4.49
N PHE A 186 18.20 -7.52 4.07
CA PHE A 186 19.39 -7.88 3.31
C PHE A 186 20.31 -8.77 4.14
N SER A 187 20.79 -9.86 3.54
CA SER A 187 21.80 -10.71 4.14
C SER A 187 23.12 -9.95 4.33
N ALA A 188 23.99 -10.44 5.23
CA ALA A 188 25.32 -9.84 5.42
C ALA A 188 26.11 -9.83 4.10
N ILE A 189 26.00 -10.89 3.30
CA ILE A 189 26.64 -11.01 1.99
C ILE A 189 26.10 -9.93 1.03
N SER A 190 24.77 -9.77 0.93
CA SER A 190 24.18 -8.72 0.07
C SER A 190 24.65 -7.33 0.49
N ARG A 191 24.69 -7.04 1.81
CA ARG A 191 25.18 -5.75 2.32
C ARG A 191 26.64 -5.50 1.99
N PHE A 192 27.47 -6.54 2.07
CA PHE A 192 28.89 -6.46 1.66
C PHE A 192 29.02 -6.10 0.18
N PHE A 193 28.31 -6.80 -0.72
CA PHE A 193 28.32 -6.50 -2.15
C PHE A 193 27.77 -5.10 -2.45
N PHE A 194 26.72 -4.66 -1.78
CA PHE A 194 26.22 -3.29 -1.92
C PHE A 194 27.28 -2.25 -1.54
N ARG A 195 27.99 -2.44 -0.42
CA ARG A 195 29.08 -1.54 0.00
C ARG A 195 30.23 -1.51 -1.01
N LEU A 196 30.59 -2.66 -1.57
CA LEU A 196 31.67 -2.77 -2.55
C LEU A 196 31.29 -2.08 -3.88
N LEU A 197 30.04 -2.20 -4.32
CA LEU A 197 29.58 -1.68 -5.61
C LEU A 197 29.01 -0.25 -5.53
N ALA A 198 28.64 0.24 -4.35
CA ALA A 198 28.06 1.57 -4.19
C ALA A 198 28.96 2.70 -4.76
N PRO A 199 30.31 2.70 -4.55
CA PRO A 199 31.16 3.76 -5.09
C PRO A 199 31.22 3.80 -6.63
N THR A 200 30.83 2.71 -7.31
CA THR A 200 30.84 2.66 -8.78
C THR A 200 29.70 3.43 -9.45
N GLY A 201 28.73 3.94 -8.69
CA GLY A 201 27.54 4.62 -9.23
C GLY A 201 26.55 3.68 -9.95
N LEU A 202 26.79 2.35 -9.91
CA LEU A 202 25.93 1.37 -10.61
C LEU A 202 24.46 1.45 -10.20
N PHE A 203 24.22 1.82 -8.94
CA PHE A 203 22.86 1.93 -8.38
C PHE A 203 22.21 3.28 -8.62
N ASP A 204 22.96 4.28 -9.10
CA ASP A 204 22.49 5.66 -9.24
C ASP A 204 21.83 5.91 -10.60
N SER A 205 22.00 5.01 -11.56
CA SER A 205 21.54 5.18 -12.94
C SER A 205 20.06 5.54 -13.08
N GLY A 206 19.20 5.00 -12.20
CA GLY A 206 17.77 5.31 -12.15
C GLY A 206 17.49 6.73 -11.66
N TRP A 207 18.20 7.17 -10.62
CA TRP A 207 18.14 8.52 -10.07
C TRP A 207 18.73 9.54 -11.02
N ASP A 208 19.87 9.25 -11.63
CA ASP A 208 20.51 10.10 -12.62
C ASP A 208 19.58 10.40 -13.79
N LYS A 209 18.84 9.39 -14.26
CA LYS A 209 17.84 9.58 -15.31
C LYS A 209 16.74 10.55 -14.87
N ILE A 210 16.21 10.40 -13.65
CA ILE A 210 15.18 11.28 -13.11
C ILE A 210 15.71 12.70 -12.93
N LEU A 211 16.94 12.85 -12.40
CA LEU A 211 17.57 14.15 -12.24
C LEU A 211 17.80 14.86 -13.57
N LYS A 212 18.24 14.13 -14.60
CA LYS A 212 18.40 14.67 -15.97
C LYS A 212 17.06 15.12 -16.54
N GLN A 213 15.99 14.31 -16.38
CA GLN A 213 14.65 14.68 -16.84
C GLN A 213 14.11 15.95 -16.16
N ASN A 214 14.51 16.21 -14.92
CA ASN A 214 14.10 17.39 -14.15
C ASN A 214 15.08 18.56 -14.27
N GLY A 215 16.14 18.48 -15.09
CA GLY A 215 17.14 19.52 -15.24
C GLY A 215 17.99 19.75 -13.97
N ALA A 216 18.01 18.80 -13.04
CA ALA A 216 18.65 18.91 -11.73
C ALA A 216 19.99 18.13 -11.64
N TYR A 217 20.37 17.42 -12.70
CA TYR A 217 21.54 16.52 -12.65
C TYR A 217 22.86 17.25 -12.37
N GLU A 218 23.10 18.39 -13.02
CA GLU A 218 24.33 19.18 -12.85
C GLU A 218 24.45 19.77 -11.44
N ARG A 219 23.31 20.00 -10.81
CA ARG A 219 23.21 20.63 -9.48
C ARG A 219 22.99 19.62 -8.35
N ARG A 220 23.16 18.33 -8.59
CA ARG A 220 22.82 17.24 -7.62
C ARG A 220 23.69 17.25 -6.35
N PHE A 221 24.82 17.93 -6.38
CA PHE A 221 25.73 18.09 -5.23
C PHE A 221 25.72 19.51 -4.65
N ASP A 222 24.90 20.41 -5.19
CA ASP A 222 24.77 21.76 -4.65
C ASP A 222 24.30 21.73 -3.20
N ARG A 223 24.86 22.61 -2.40
CA ARG A 223 24.51 22.79 -1.00
C ARG A 223 23.97 24.20 -0.74
N PRO A 224 22.77 24.53 -1.25
CA PRO A 224 22.27 25.91 -1.31
C PRO A 224 22.07 26.55 0.07
N TYR A 225 22.09 25.77 1.14
CA TYR A 225 21.89 26.25 2.52
C TYR A 225 23.17 26.14 3.38
N GLN A 226 24.30 25.79 2.82
CA GLN A 226 25.59 25.92 3.49
C GLN A 226 26.14 27.33 3.24
N PRO A 227 26.56 28.04 4.33
CA PRO A 227 27.25 29.31 4.20
C PRO A 227 28.58 29.18 3.48
#